data_a7155c8c778f9dc9d01bf27fde47861d
#
_entry.id   a7155c8c778f9dc9d01bf27fde47861d
#
_cell.length_a   1.000
_cell.length_b   1.000
_cell.length_c   1.000
_cell.angle_alpha   90.00
_cell.angle_beta   90.00
_cell.angle_gamma   90.00
#
_symmetry.space_group_name_H-M   'P 1'
#
loop_
_entity.id
_entity.type
_entity.pdbx_description
1 polymer ?
#
loop_
_entity_poly.entity_id
_entity_poly.type
_entity_poly.pdbx_seq_one_letter_code
_entity_poly.pdbx_strand_id
1 'polypeptide(L)'
;MSDPELIRALSDLTLAVRGGIPVTIVDPRREASIYYSGRGIITAAGTLVVWAVPAEKRFLLKGFIVTAVVTDTLAAASGEAGILYFLDDADSDRPVCPIGAFDDTAAIGTWFNRDVPDLGSGIRGSALGSNLKIAFYEDIGGGNIEVQWCVWGDEIP
;
A
#
# COMPACT_ATOMS: atom_id res chain seq x y z
N MET A 1 -20.06 13.32 30.73
CA MET A 1 -18.91 13.11 31.62
C MET A 1 -17.65 13.34 30.79
N SER A 2 -16.83 14.29 31.19
CA SER A 2 -15.53 14.51 30.54
C SER A 2 -14.56 13.44 31.03
N ASP A 3 -13.90 12.77 30.10
CA ASP A 3 -12.88 11.78 30.38
C ASP A 3 -11.66 12.49 31.04
N PRO A 4 -11.32 12.19 32.30
CA PRO A 4 -10.22 12.84 33.00
C PRO A 4 -8.85 12.58 32.37
N GLU A 5 -8.67 11.45 31.68
CA GLU A 5 -7.43 11.15 30.96
C GLU A 5 -7.26 12.03 29.71
N LEU A 6 -8.35 12.27 28.98
CA LEU A 6 -8.33 13.17 27.82
C LEU A 6 -8.03 14.62 28.23
N ILE A 7 -8.62 15.08 29.35
CA ILE A 7 -8.36 16.43 29.89
C ILE A 7 -6.90 16.56 30.29
N ARG A 8 -6.33 15.54 30.91
CA ARG A 8 -4.94 15.52 31.33
C ARG A 8 -4.00 15.54 30.12
N ALA A 9 -4.26 14.70 29.10
CA ALA A 9 -3.48 14.67 27.87
C ALA A 9 -3.51 16.01 27.12
N LEU A 10 -4.67 16.66 27.04
CA LEU A 10 -4.82 17.99 26.43
C LEU A 10 -4.09 19.08 27.25
N SER A 11 -4.12 18.97 28.57
CA SER A 11 -3.41 19.89 29.47
C SER A 11 -1.90 19.77 29.33
N ASP A 12 -1.39 18.54 29.27
CA ASP A 12 0.03 18.24 29.08
C ASP A 12 0.53 18.71 27.71
N LEU A 13 -0.27 18.52 26.66
CA LEU A 13 0.04 19.03 25.32
C LEU A 13 0.06 20.58 25.30
N THR A 14 -0.87 21.21 25.99
CA THR A 14 -0.94 22.69 26.10
C THR A 14 0.26 23.24 26.85
N LEU A 15 0.70 22.57 27.91
CA LEU A 15 1.91 22.92 28.66
C LEU A 15 3.18 22.77 27.83
N ALA A 16 3.30 21.68 27.07
CA ALA A 16 4.42 21.45 26.16
C ALA A 16 4.52 22.53 25.08
N VAL A 17 3.40 22.92 24.47
CA VAL A 17 3.36 23.98 23.45
C VAL A 17 3.71 25.35 24.07
N ARG A 18 3.21 25.68 25.28
CA ARG A 18 3.54 26.93 25.99
C ARG A 18 4.97 26.99 26.50
N GLY A 19 5.53 25.84 26.86
CA GLY A 19 6.92 25.73 27.32
C GLY A 19 7.96 25.81 26.18
N GLY A 20 7.53 25.99 24.95
CA GLY A 20 8.45 26.03 23.80
C GLY A 20 9.15 24.69 23.50
N ILE A 21 8.67 23.59 24.07
CA ILE A 21 9.15 22.25 23.73
C ILE A 21 8.65 21.94 22.31
N PRO A 22 9.53 21.71 21.33
CA PRO A 22 9.10 21.35 19.99
C PRO A 22 8.40 20.01 20.03
N VAL A 23 7.07 20.02 19.91
CA VAL A 23 6.30 18.80 19.67
C VAL A 23 6.45 18.48 18.20
N THR A 24 7.36 17.58 17.88
CA THR A 24 7.46 17.04 16.52
C THR A 24 6.34 16.03 16.36
N ILE A 25 5.26 16.44 15.71
CA ILE A 25 4.29 15.48 15.19
C ILE A 25 4.97 14.83 13.98
N VAL A 26 5.51 13.65 14.21
CA VAL A 26 6.09 12.84 13.14
C VAL A 26 4.93 12.28 12.33
N ASP A 27 4.63 12.89 11.19
CA ASP A 27 3.78 12.28 10.17
C ASP A 27 4.68 11.31 9.37
N PRO A 28 4.48 9.98 9.46
CA PRO A 28 5.31 9.01 8.75
C PRO A 28 5.34 9.26 7.24
N ARG A 29 4.30 9.90 6.70
CA ARG A 29 4.24 10.33 5.30
C ARG A 29 5.27 11.41 4.98
N ARG A 30 5.63 12.25 5.93
CA ARG A 30 6.60 13.34 5.75
C ARG A 30 8.07 12.89 5.85
N GLU A 31 8.31 11.71 6.40
CA GLU A 31 9.66 11.13 6.51
C GLU A 31 10.07 10.34 5.27
N ALA A 32 9.14 10.04 4.38
CA ALA A 32 9.45 9.40 3.12
C ALA A 32 10.09 10.39 2.14
N SER A 33 11.18 10.00 1.52
CA SER A 33 11.86 10.83 0.52
C SER A 33 11.21 10.75 -0.87
N ILE A 34 10.40 9.72 -1.10
CA ILE A 34 9.84 9.42 -2.40
C ILE A 34 8.35 9.08 -2.28
N TYR A 35 7.57 9.62 -3.23
CA TYR A 35 6.14 9.35 -3.40
C TYR A 35 5.87 9.01 -4.85
N TYR A 36 5.22 7.87 -5.08
CA TYR A 36 4.68 7.51 -6.38
C TYR A 36 3.17 7.32 -6.30
N SER A 37 2.47 7.90 -7.25
CA SER A 37 1.02 7.72 -7.39
C SER A 37 0.65 7.50 -8.83
N GLY A 38 -0.44 6.78 -9.05
CA GLY A 38 -0.94 6.51 -10.37
C GLY A 38 -2.23 5.71 -10.36
N ARG A 39 -2.63 5.32 -11.55
CA ARG A 39 -3.76 4.41 -11.77
C ARG A 39 -3.47 3.48 -12.94
N GLY A 40 -4.06 2.32 -12.94
CA GLY A 40 -3.95 1.36 -14.03
C GLY A 40 -4.96 0.24 -13.91
N ILE A 41 -5.03 -0.57 -14.94
CA ILE A 41 -5.91 -1.73 -15.00
C ILE A 41 -5.06 -2.98 -14.81
N ILE A 42 -5.52 -3.88 -13.95
CA ILE A 42 -4.98 -5.22 -13.78
C ILE A 42 -5.98 -6.19 -14.37
N THR A 43 -5.54 -6.96 -15.33
CA THR A 43 -6.29 -8.08 -15.92
C THR A 43 -6.03 -9.36 -15.11
N ALA A 44 -6.75 -10.42 -15.42
CA ALA A 44 -6.72 -11.70 -14.69
C ALA A 44 -5.31 -12.25 -14.35
N ALA A 45 -4.35 -12.13 -15.28
CA ALA A 45 -2.96 -12.55 -15.10
C ALA A 45 -1.97 -11.38 -15.23
N GLY A 46 -2.47 -10.15 -15.12
CA GLY A 46 -1.68 -8.94 -15.32
C GLY A 46 -0.98 -8.45 -14.07
N THR A 47 0.14 -7.76 -14.27
CA THR A 47 0.86 -7.05 -13.20
C THR A 47 0.94 -5.57 -13.52
N LEU A 48 1.02 -4.73 -12.50
CA LEU A 48 1.14 -3.28 -12.61
C LEU A 48 2.34 -2.79 -11.81
N VAL A 49 3.33 -2.22 -12.50
CA VAL A 49 4.48 -1.60 -11.83
C VAL A 49 4.02 -0.30 -11.17
N VAL A 50 4.15 -0.21 -9.87
CA VAL A 50 3.77 0.97 -9.07
C VAL A 50 4.98 1.78 -8.61
N TRP A 51 6.14 1.16 -8.58
CA TRP A 51 7.41 1.81 -8.27
C TRP A 51 8.54 1.16 -9.07
N ALA A 52 9.00 1.85 -10.10
CA ALA A 52 10.18 1.45 -10.87
C ALA A 52 11.44 1.98 -10.17
N VAL A 53 12.27 1.07 -9.70
CA VAL A 53 13.45 1.39 -8.88
C VAL A 53 14.71 1.43 -9.76
N PRO A 54 15.60 2.43 -9.59
CA PRO A 54 16.90 2.45 -10.28
C PRO A 54 17.73 1.18 -10.03
N ALA A 55 18.54 0.78 -11.01
CA ALA A 55 19.27 -0.50 -10.98
C ALA A 55 20.24 -0.65 -9.78
N GLU A 56 20.71 0.46 -9.22
CA GLU A 56 21.63 0.49 -8.08
C GLU A 56 20.92 0.71 -6.72
N LYS A 57 19.59 0.71 -6.72
CA LYS A 57 18.76 0.96 -5.53
C LYS A 57 17.81 -0.19 -5.26
N ARG A 58 17.25 -0.19 -4.05
CA ARG A 58 16.13 -1.01 -3.62
C ARG A 58 15.03 -0.11 -3.11
N PHE A 59 13.78 -0.50 -3.25
CA PHE A 59 12.71 0.19 -2.54
C PHE A 59 12.74 -0.15 -1.04
N LEU A 60 12.35 0.81 -0.23
CA LEU A 60 11.93 0.63 1.16
C LEU A 60 10.53 1.23 1.29
N LEU A 61 9.52 0.40 1.12
CA LEU A 61 8.11 0.80 1.21
C LEU A 61 7.76 1.11 2.67
N LYS A 62 7.37 2.35 2.96
CA LYS A 62 7.01 2.80 4.31
C LYS A 62 5.51 2.91 4.53
N GLY A 63 4.74 3.04 3.48
CA GLY A 63 3.29 3.05 3.56
C GLY A 63 2.64 3.19 2.20
N PHE A 64 1.31 3.08 2.18
CA PHE A 64 0.56 3.15 0.94
C PHE A 64 -0.92 3.46 1.15
N ILE A 65 -1.55 3.95 0.09
CA ILE A 65 -3.01 3.97 -0.08
C ILE A 65 -3.29 3.29 -1.41
N VAL A 66 -4.19 2.32 -1.42
CA VAL A 66 -4.65 1.63 -2.62
C VAL A 66 -6.16 1.57 -2.61
N THR A 67 -6.77 2.02 -3.69
CA THR A 67 -8.19 1.82 -3.99
C THR A 67 -8.29 0.93 -5.22
N ALA A 68 -9.09 -0.11 -5.14
CA ALA A 68 -9.34 -0.98 -6.28
C ALA A 68 -10.84 -1.12 -6.52
N VAL A 69 -11.24 -1.13 -7.78
CA VAL A 69 -12.63 -1.29 -8.22
C VAL A 69 -12.72 -2.29 -9.35
N VAL A 70 -13.69 -3.18 -9.29
CA VAL A 70 -13.98 -4.14 -10.36
C VAL A 70 -14.59 -3.40 -11.54
N THR A 71 -13.95 -3.48 -12.70
CA THR A 71 -14.40 -2.85 -13.95
C THR A 71 -14.96 -3.87 -14.96
N ASP A 72 -14.60 -5.14 -14.77
CA ASP A 72 -15.21 -6.28 -15.46
C ASP A 72 -15.34 -7.42 -14.45
N THR A 73 -16.49 -8.11 -14.45
CA THR A 73 -16.83 -9.12 -13.44
C THR A 73 -15.71 -10.15 -13.28
N LEU A 74 -15.26 -10.32 -12.04
CA LEU A 74 -14.22 -11.29 -11.74
C LEU A 74 -14.76 -12.72 -11.87
N ALA A 75 -13.92 -13.60 -12.34
CA ALA A 75 -14.18 -15.03 -12.43
C ALA A 75 -12.95 -15.77 -11.89
N ALA A 76 -13.02 -16.28 -10.67
CA ALA A 76 -11.95 -17.11 -10.15
C ALA A 76 -11.97 -18.50 -10.79
N ALA A 77 -10.78 -19.02 -11.01
CA ALA A 77 -10.65 -20.35 -11.64
C ALA A 77 -11.03 -21.50 -10.70
N SER A 78 -11.05 -21.28 -9.38
CA SER A 78 -11.14 -22.37 -8.38
C SER A 78 -11.92 -22.03 -7.11
N GLY A 79 -12.70 -20.95 -7.10
CA GLY A 79 -13.41 -20.49 -5.90
C GLY A 79 -12.48 -19.88 -4.85
N GLU A 80 -11.30 -19.44 -5.25
CA GLU A 80 -10.37 -18.70 -4.39
C GLU A 80 -10.60 -17.20 -4.52
N ALA A 81 -10.50 -16.50 -3.40
CA ALA A 81 -10.66 -15.06 -3.38
C ALA A 81 -9.57 -14.37 -4.19
N GLY A 82 -9.94 -13.37 -4.99
CA GLY A 82 -9.02 -12.53 -5.74
C GLY A 82 -8.20 -11.65 -4.80
N ILE A 83 -7.12 -12.17 -4.24
CA ILE A 83 -6.27 -11.46 -3.29
C ILE A 83 -5.23 -10.63 -4.05
N LEU A 84 -5.23 -9.31 -3.80
CA LEU A 84 -4.21 -8.42 -4.33
C LEU A 84 -3.03 -8.32 -3.37
N TYR A 85 -1.84 -8.36 -3.95
CA TYR A 85 -0.57 -8.20 -3.25
C TYR A 85 0.32 -7.15 -3.89
N PHE A 86 1.16 -6.53 -3.06
CA PHE A 86 2.42 -6.00 -3.56
C PHE A 86 3.39 -7.15 -3.79
N LEU A 87 4.06 -7.13 -4.94
CA LEU A 87 5.04 -8.12 -5.36
C LEU A 87 6.39 -7.45 -5.59
N ASP A 88 7.45 -8.19 -5.28
CA ASP A 88 8.83 -7.84 -5.59
C ASP A 88 9.28 -8.65 -6.82
N ASP A 89 9.58 -7.97 -7.92
CA ASP A 89 9.85 -8.63 -9.20
C ASP A 89 11.23 -9.29 -9.33
N ALA A 90 12.13 -8.99 -8.41
CA ALA A 90 13.49 -9.60 -8.45
C ALA A 90 13.51 -11.06 -7.97
N ASP A 91 12.48 -11.51 -7.26
CA ASP A 91 12.40 -12.85 -6.69
C ASP A 91 11.15 -13.58 -7.20
N SER A 92 11.04 -13.70 -8.52
CA SER A 92 9.93 -14.39 -9.20
C SER A 92 8.55 -13.87 -8.77
N ASP A 93 8.42 -12.54 -8.70
CA ASP A 93 7.19 -11.86 -8.25
C ASP A 93 6.77 -12.29 -6.81
N ARG A 94 7.73 -12.31 -5.91
CA ARG A 94 7.51 -12.67 -4.52
C ARG A 94 6.49 -11.75 -3.83
N PRO A 95 5.42 -12.30 -3.23
CA PRO A 95 4.49 -11.51 -2.44
C PRO A 95 5.18 -10.88 -1.22
N VAL A 96 5.00 -9.58 -1.03
CA VAL A 96 5.62 -8.85 0.08
C VAL A 96 4.61 -8.27 1.06
N CYS A 97 3.42 -7.92 0.59
CA CYS A 97 2.37 -7.36 1.44
C CYS A 97 0.98 -7.56 0.82
N PRO A 98 0.01 -8.12 1.54
CA PRO A 98 -1.37 -8.17 1.08
C PRO A 98 -1.98 -6.77 1.11
N ILE A 99 -2.74 -6.43 0.06
CA ILE A 99 -3.43 -5.16 -0.07
C ILE A 99 -4.90 -5.32 0.31
N GLY A 100 -5.57 -6.31 -0.26
CA GLY A 100 -6.99 -6.58 -0.06
C GLY A 100 -7.43 -7.76 -0.90
N ALA A 101 -8.72 -8.07 -0.84
CA ALA A 101 -9.29 -9.18 -1.58
C ALA A 101 -10.67 -8.82 -2.14
N PHE A 102 -11.01 -9.41 -3.27
CA PHE A 102 -12.35 -9.48 -3.82
C PHE A 102 -12.88 -10.91 -3.69
N ASP A 103 -14.19 -11.03 -3.59
CA ASP A 103 -14.83 -12.33 -3.78
C ASP A 103 -14.57 -12.84 -5.20
N ASP A 104 -14.53 -14.15 -5.36
CA ASP A 104 -14.22 -14.85 -6.61
C ASP A 104 -15.17 -14.52 -7.77
N THR A 105 -16.35 -13.97 -7.48
CA THR A 105 -17.37 -13.56 -8.45
C THR A 105 -17.77 -12.09 -8.26
N ALA A 106 -16.84 -11.26 -7.81
CA ALA A 106 -17.13 -9.86 -7.52
C ALA A 106 -17.66 -9.14 -8.78
N ALA A 107 -18.82 -8.49 -8.63
CA ALA A 107 -19.49 -7.77 -9.70
C ALA A 107 -18.83 -6.42 -9.99
N ILE A 108 -19.08 -5.90 -11.20
CA ILE A 108 -18.67 -4.55 -11.59
C ILE A 108 -19.14 -3.53 -10.54
N GLY A 109 -18.23 -2.62 -10.16
CA GLY A 109 -18.47 -1.60 -9.15
C GLY A 109 -18.18 -2.04 -7.71
N THR A 110 -17.87 -3.33 -7.45
CA THR A 110 -17.34 -3.76 -6.17
C THR A 110 -15.99 -3.10 -5.95
N TRP A 111 -15.75 -2.54 -4.77
CA TRP A 111 -14.52 -1.82 -4.49
C TRP A 111 -14.05 -2.01 -3.06
N PHE A 112 -12.76 -1.77 -2.84
CA PHE A 112 -12.20 -1.58 -1.50
C PHE A 112 -11.18 -0.43 -1.51
N ASN A 113 -10.91 0.08 -0.33
CA ASN A 113 -9.81 1.01 -0.06
C ASN A 113 -8.97 0.49 1.09
N ARG A 114 -7.67 0.52 0.91
CA ARG A 114 -6.69 0.17 1.95
C ARG A 114 -5.72 1.34 2.16
N ASP A 115 -5.75 1.90 3.35
CA ASP A 115 -4.80 2.92 3.81
C ASP A 115 -3.91 2.31 4.90
N VAL A 116 -2.60 2.26 4.64
CA VAL A 116 -1.59 1.82 5.60
C VAL A 116 -0.55 2.93 5.70
N PRO A 117 -0.76 3.87 6.63
CA PRO A 117 0.06 5.07 6.71
C PRO A 117 1.49 4.79 7.17
N ASP A 118 1.71 3.70 7.90
CA ASP A 118 3.01 3.34 8.46
C ASP A 118 3.19 1.82 8.49
N LEU A 119 4.24 1.35 7.85
CA LEU A 119 4.69 -0.05 7.86
C LEU A 119 5.85 -0.28 8.86
N GLY A 120 6.04 0.62 9.81
CA GLY A 120 7.10 0.54 10.80
C GLY A 120 8.49 0.64 10.17
N SER A 121 9.30 -0.44 10.28
CA SER A 121 10.63 -0.49 9.66
C SER A 121 10.60 -0.51 8.12
N GLY A 122 9.43 -0.62 7.53
CA GLY A 122 9.22 -0.71 6.09
C GLY A 122 9.45 -2.11 5.51
N ILE A 123 9.06 -2.26 4.25
CA ILE A 123 9.27 -3.48 3.46
C ILE A 123 10.36 -3.21 2.43
N ARG A 124 11.43 -3.97 2.49
CA ARG A 124 12.59 -3.80 1.62
C ARG A 124 12.52 -4.71 0.39
N GLY A 125 12.86 -4.17 -0.78
CA GLY A 125 13.09 -4.95 -1.99
C GLY A 125 14.23 -5.96 -1.83
N SER A 126 14.07 -7.14 -2.42
CA SER A 126 15.01 -8.27 -2.24
C SER A 126 16.35 -8.04 -2.93
N ALA A 127 16.35 -7.35 -4.07
CA ALA A 127 17.55 -7.08 -4.85
C ALA A 127 17.64 -5.62 -5.34
N LEU A 128 18.80 -5.22 -5.81
CA LEU A 128 18.98 -3.94 -6.49
C LEU A 128 18.19 -3.93 -7.79
N GLY A 129 17.51 -2.82 -8.08
CA GLY A 129 16.67 -2.68 -9.27
C GLY A 129 15.34 -3.42 -9.21
N SER A 130 14.98 -4.04 -8.07
CA SER A 130 13.67 -4.66 -7.88
C SER A 130 12.56 -3.63 -7.98
N ASN A 131 11.59 -3.85 -8.84
CA ASN A 131 10.39 -3.03 -8.90
C ASN A 131 9.33 -3.53 -7.92
N LEU A 132 8.54 -2.60 -7.40
CA LEU A 132 7.33 -2.92 -6.67
C LEU A 132 6.16 -2.96 -7.65
N LYS A 133 5.44 -4.07 -7.65
CA LYS A 133 4.27 -4.30 -8.50
C LYS A 133 3.03 -4.56 -7.67
N ILE A 134 1.86 -4.42 -8.29
CA ILE A 134 0.58 -4.95 -7.78
C ILE A 134 0.08 -6.01 -8.76
N ALA A 135 -0.39 -7.13 -8.23
CA ALA A 135 -1.07 -8.17 -8.99
C ALA A 135 -2.03 -8.96 -8.09
N PHE A 136 -2.86 -9.78 -8.71
CA PHE A 136 -3.49 -10.88 -7.99
C PHE A 136 -2.41 -11.90 -7.59
N TYR A 137 -2.55 -12.47 -6.39
CA TYR A 137 -1.61 -13.49 -5.90
C TYR A 137 -1.66 -14.76 -6.74
N GLU A 138 -2.85 -15.14 -7.17
CA GLU A 138 -3.09 -16.23 -8.10
C GLU A 138 -3.89 -15.71 -9.28
N ASP A 139 -3.69 -16.31 -10.45
CA ASP A 139 -4.41 -15.93 -11.64
C ASP A 139 -5.91 -16.16 -11.43
N ILE A 140 -6.68 -15.08 -11.57
CA ILE A 140 -8.13 -15.20 -11.68
C ILE A 140 -8.51 -15.59 -13.09
N GLY A 141 -9.57 -16.39 -13.27
CA GLY A 141 -9.97 -16.91 -14.59
C GLY A 141 -10.47 -15.86 -15.58
N GLY A 142 -10.74 -14.64 -15.13
CA GLY A 142 -11.21 -13.53 -15.97
C GLY A 142 -11.58 -12.28 -15.18
N GLY A 143 -11.89 -11.23 -15.91
CA GLY A 143 -12.27 -9.93 -15.35
C GLY A 143 -11.10 -8.96 -15.20
N ASN A 144 -11.44 -7.74 -14.81
CA ASN A 144 -10.48 -6.64 -14.67
C ASN A 144 -10.80 -5.80 -13.45
N ILE A 145 -9.77 -5.22 -12.85
CA ILE A 145 -9.90 -4.19 -11.84
C ILE A 145 -9.15 -2.93 -12.27
N GLU A 146 -9.67 -1.76 -11.94
CA GLU A 146 -8.91 -0.52 -11.93
C GLU A 146 -8.33 -0.32 -10.54
N VAL A 147 -7.04 -0.01 -10.48
CA VAL A 147 -6.32 0.27 -9.24
C VAL A 147 -5.80 1.69 -9.28
N GLN A 148 -6.05 2.43 -8.21
CA GLN A 148 -5.43 3.72 -7.94
C GLN A 148 -4.54 3.58 -6.71
N TRP A 149 -3.33 4.10 -6.78
CA TRP A 149 -2.36 3.94 -5.69
C TRP A 149 -1.60 5.22 -5.38
N CYS A 150 -1.18 5.32 -4.15
CA CYS A 150 -0.10 6.16 -3.71
C CYS A 150 0.79 5.32 -2.79
N VAL A 151 2.05 5.19 -3.12
CA VAL A 151 3.07 4.51 -2.30
C VAL A 151 4.16 5.49 -1.92
N TRP A 152 4.73 5.34 -0.73
CA TRP A 152 5.82 6.19 -0.27
C TRP A 152 6.86 5.40 0.51
N GLY A 153 8.08 5.92 0.47
CA GLY A 153 9.21 5.31 1.13
C GLY A 153 10.54 5.92 0.70
N ASP A 154 11.56 5.11 0.66
CA ASP A 154 12.92 5.52 0.28
C ASP A 154 13.51 4.58 -0.77
N GLU A 155 14.47 5.08 -1.52
CA GLU A 155 15.37 4.26 -2.33
C GLU A 155 16.70 4.12 -1.58
N ILE A 156 17.02 2.89 -1.21
CA ILE A 156 18.20 2.55 -0.42
C ILE A 156 19.21 1.73 -1.24
N PRO A 157 20.50 1.75 -0.88
CA PRO A 157 21.52 0.91 -1.51
C PRO A 157 21.25 -0.58 -1.40
#